data_7951daddf4bce8d995020148cf424938
#
_entry.id   7951daddf4bce8d995020148cf424938
#
_cell.length_a   1.000
_cell.length_b   1.000
_cell.length_c   1.000
_cell.angle_alpha   90.00
_cell.angle_beta   90.00
_cell.angle_gamma   90.00
#
_symmetry.space_group_name_H-M   'P 1'
#
loop_
_entity.id
_entity.type
_entity.pdbx_description
1 polymer ?
#
loop_
_entity_poly.entity_id
_entity_poly.type
_entity_poly.pdbx_seq_one_letter_code
_entity_poly.pdbx_strand_id
1 'polypeptide(L)'
;MQQEENKLTRNFIIGTFVTLYVMVSLISTIHVIDFFELSNPRWLAITLAVAFEVGAAASLASIIALKKMNRGIVWVLFFILTGMQAMGNAFFAYTHLNNYQSWIELFGLVESDLIEQKRILSLVSGAI
;
A
#
# COMPACT_ATOMS: atom_id res chain seq x y z
N MET A 1 -3.78 15.09 -36.92
CA MET A 1 -2.45 15.09 -36.29
C MET A 1 -2.49 15.42 -34.80
N GLN A 2 -3.07 16.54 -34.38
CA GLN A 2 -3.16 16.86 -32.94
C GLN A 2 -3.93 15.83 -32.12
N GLN A 3 -5.02 15.27 -32.68
CA GLN A 3 -5.82 14.26 -31.99
C GLN A 3 -5.04 12.95 -31.80
N GLU A 4 -4.20 12.57 -32.76
CA GLU A 4 -3.38 11.36 -32.65
C GLU A 4 -2.24 11.54 -31.65
N GLU A 5 -1.60 12.71 -31.65
CA GLU A 5 -0.57 13.02 -30.67
C GLU A 5 -1.12 13.07 -29.24
N ASN A 6 -2.28 13.69 -29.05
CA ASN A 6 -2.94 13.73 -27.74
C ASN A 6 -3.35 12.35 -27.26
N LYS A 7 -3.82 11.49 -28.17
CA LYS A 7 -4.19 10.12 -27.86
C LYS A 7 -2.97 9.30 -27.47
N LEU A 8 -1.87 9.46 -28.21
CA LEU A 8 -0.61 8.76 -27.91
C LEU A 8 -0.06 9.18 -26.56
N THR A 9 -0.02 10.48 -26.28
CA THR A 9 0.42 11.02 -25.00
C THR A 9 -0.45 10.51 -23.85
N ARG A 10 -1.78 10.54 -24.03
CA ARG A 10 -2.72 10.05 -23.03
C ARG A 10 -2.52 8.56 -22.75
N ASN A 11 -2.35 7.75 -23.79
CA ASN A 11 -2.14 6.31 -23.64
C ASN A 11 -0.80 6.02 -22.93
N PHE A 12 0.24 6.81 -23.24
CA PHE A 12 1.53 6.70 -22.57
C PHE A 12 1.41 7.00 -21.07
N ILE A 13 0.72 8.08 -20.71
CA ILE A 13 0.51 8.48 -19.31
C ILE A 13 -0.28 7.41 -18.57
N ILE A 14 -1.39 6.95 -19.15
CA ILE A 14 -2.22 5.90 -18.55
C ILE A 14 -1.40 4.61 -18.36
N GLY A 15 -0.65 4.20 -19.37
CA GLY A 15 0.20 3.02 -19.30
C GLY A 15 1.25 3.12 -18.21
N THR A 16 1.85 4.31 -18.05
CA THR A 16 2.83 4.56 -17.00
C THR A 16 2.19 4.42 -15.61
N PHE A 17 1.05 5.04 -15.37
CA PHE A 17 0.37 4.97 -14.07
C PHE A 17 -0.11 3.56 -13.76
N VAL A 18 -0.64 2.84 -14.76
CA VAL A 18 -1.07 1.44 -14.57
C VAL A 18 0.14 0.56 -14.20
N THR A 19 1.25 0.74 -14.88
CA THR A 19 2.48 -0.02 -14.59
C THR A 19 2.96 0.25 -13.17
N LEU A 20 3.01 1.51 -12.77
CA LEU A 20 3.41 1.90 -11.40
C LEU A 20 2.46 1.30 -10.37
N TYR A 21 1.16 1.37 -10.61
CA TYR A 21 0.16 0.80 -9.71
C TYR A 21 0.37 -0.71 -9.54
N VAL A 22 0.55 -1.44 -10.64
CA VAL A 22 0.77 -2.88 -10.61
C VAL A 22 2.04 -3.23 -9.83
N MET A 23 3.13 -2.51 -10.07
CA MET A 23 4.40 -2.75 -9.37
C MET A 23 4.27 -2.51 -7.87
N VAL A 24 3.67 -1.38 -7.48
CA VAL A 24 3.46 -1.05 -6.06
C VAL A 24 2.53 -2.06 -5.40
N SER A 25 1.47 -2.48 -6.10
CA SER A 25 0.53 -3.48 -5.59
C SER A 25 1.19 -4.83 -5.36
N LEU A 26 2.07 -5.26 -6.26
CA LEU A 26 2.80 -6.52 -6.09
C LEU A 26 3.72 -6.47 -4.88
N ILE A 27 4.45 -5.37 -4.71
CA ILE A 27 5.34 -5.19 -3.56
C ILE A 27 4.53 -5.16 -2.26
N SER A 28 3.44 -4.40 -2.24
CA SER A 28 2.56 -4.31 -1.07
C SER A 28 1.96 -5.67 -0.71
N THR A 29 1.55 -6.45 -1.71
CA THR A 29 0.99 -7.79 -1.49
C THR A 29 2.01 -8.70 -0.82
N ILE A 30 3.27 -8.65 -1.24
CA ILE A 30 4.36 -9.44 -0.61
C ILE A 30 4.51 -9.06 0.86
N HIS A 31 4.51 -7.76 1.17
CA HIS A 31 4.62 -7.27 2.54
C HIS A 31 3.43 -7.71 3.40
N VAL A 32 2.23 -7.65 2.85
CA VAL A 32 1.00 -8.03 3.55
C VAL A 32 0.93 -9.53 3.79
N ILE A 33 1.48 -10.35 2.91
CA ILE A 33 1.59 -11.80 3.12
C ILE A 33 2.36 -12.08 4.41
N ASP A 34 3.50 -11.44 4.60
CA ASP A 34 4.31 -11.61 5.82
C ASP A 34 3.52 -11.23 7.08
N PHE A 35 2.73 -10.16 6.99
CA PHE A 35 1.88 -9.73 8.09
C PHE A 35 0.81 -10.77 8.44
N PHE A 36 0.14 -11.32 7.43
CA PHE A 36 -0.91 -12.32 7.67
C PHE A 36 -0.34 -13.67 8.10
N GLU A 37 0.92 -13.97 7.80
CA GLU A 37 1.59 -15.20 8.28
C GLU A 37 1.77 -15.21 9.80
N LEU A 38 1.66 -14.09 10.47
CA LEU A 38 1.73 -14.05 11.94
C LEU A 38 0.67 -14.92 12.61
N SER A 39 -0.50 -15.06 11.99
CA SER A 39 -1.63 -15.76 12.56
C SER A 39 -2.26 -16.78 11.62
N ASN A 40 -1.71 -16.99 10.44
CA ASN A 40 -2.27 -17.86 9.42
C ASN A 40 -1.17 -18.68 8.73
N PRO A 41 -1.49 -19.89 8.25
CA PRO A 41 -0.55 -20.62 7.41
C PRO A 41 -0.31 -19.87 6.10
N ARG A 42 0.83 -20.14 5.45
CA ARG A 42 1.27 -19.36 4.27
C ARG A 42 0.24 -19.33 3.15
N TRP A 43 -0.40 -20.46 2.84
CA TRP A 43 -1.39 -20.49 1.77
C TRP A 43 -2.59 -19.58 2.05
N LEU A 44 -3.00 -19.50 3.32
CA LEU A 44 -4.11 -18.63 3.73
C LEU A 44 -3.66 -17.16 3.76
N ALA A 45 -2.43 -16.90 4.21
CA ALA A 45 -1.86 -15.55 4.19
C ALA A 45 -1.80 -14.99 2.77
N ILE A 46 -1.39 -15.80 1.79
CA ILE A 46 -1.36 -15.40 0.38
C ILE A 46 -2.78 -15.10 -0.12
N THR A 47 -3.73 -15.98 0.20
CA THR A 47 -5.13 -15.79 -0.21
C THR A 47 -5.71 -14.50 0.37
N LEU A 48 -5.47 -14.24 1.65
CA LEU A 48 -5.94 -13.02 2.32
C LEU A 48 -5.31 -11.77 1.71
N ALA A 49 -4.01 -11.78 1.46
CA ALA A 49 -3.31 -10.64 0.88
C ALA A 49 -3.84 -10.30 -0.52
N VAL A 50 -4.04 -11.31 -1.35
CA VAL A 50 -4.60 -11.12 -2.70
C VAL A 50 -6.04 -10.61 -2.62
N ALA A 51 -6.85 -11.19 -1.71
CA ALA A 51 -8.24 -10.77 -1.53
C ALA A 51 -8.33 -9.30 -1.08
N PHE A 52 -7.49 -8.87 -0.15
CA PHE A 52 -7.45 -7.47 0.29
C PHE A 52 -7.04 -6.54 -0.84
N GLU A 53 -6.05 -6.93 -1.63
CA GLU A 53 -5.60 -6.12 -2.78
C GLU A 53 -6.70 -5.98 -3.83
N VAL A 54 -7.32 -7.08 -4.21
CA VAL A 54 -8.42 -7.07 -5.19
C VAL A 54 -9.61 -6.27 -4.65
N GLY A 55 -9.94 -6.46 -3.37
CA GLY A 55 -11.04 -5.73 -2.74
C GLY A 55 -10.80 -4.23 -2.69
N ALA A 56 -9.58 -3.79 -2.35
CA ALA A 56 -9.22 -2.38 -2.33
C ALA A 56 -9.28 -1.79 -3.74
N ALA A 57 -8.73 -2.46 -4.73
CA ALA A 57 -8.76 -2.02 -6.12
C ALA A 57 -10.17 -1.93 -6.67
N ALA A 58 -11.00 -2.93 -6.40
CA ALA A 58 -12.40 -2.95 -6.83
C ALA A 58 -13.22 -1.84 -6.15
N SER A 59 -12.97 -1.60 -4.86
CA SER A 59 -13.63 -0.52 -4.12
C SER A 59 -13.30 0.85 -4.71
N LEU A 60 -12.02 1.08 -4.99
CA LEU A 60 -11.58 2.34 -5.61
C LEU A 60 -12.17 2.52 -7.00
N ALA A 61 -12.15 1.49 -7.82
CA ALA A 61 -12.74 1.52 -9.16
C ALA A 61 -14.24 1.81 -9.10
N SER A 62 -14.94 1.23 -8.12
CA SER A 62 -16.37 1.46 -7.93
C SER A 62 -16.68 2.91 -7.54
N ILE A 63 -15.85 3.50 -6.66
CA ILE A 63 -16.01 4.90 -6.26
C ILE A 63 -15.87 5.83 -7.47
N ILE A 64 -14.91 5.53 -8.34
CA ILE A 64 -14.64 6.37 -9.52
C ILE A 64 -15.68 6.17 -10.62
N ALA A 65 -16.05 4.93 -10.91
CA ALA A 65 -16.82 4.57 -12.10
C ALA A 65 -18.34 4.54 -11.87
N LEU A 66 -18.80 4.17 -10.68
CA LEU A 66 -20.21 3.95 -10.43
C LEU A 66 -20.85 5.15 -9.72
N LYS A 67 -21.88 5.74 -10.34
CA LYS A 67 -22.57 6.91 -9.80
C LYS A 67 -23.76 6.54 -8.90
N LYS A 68 -24.35 5.35 -9.12
CA LYS A 68 -25.55 4.91 -8.40
C LYS A 68 -25.24 3.73 -7.48
N MET A 69 -24.56 4.00 -6.37
CA MET A 69 -24.32 2.99 -5.36
C MET A 69 -24.31 3.63 -3.97
N ASN A 70 -24.34 2.79 -2.94
CA ASN A 70 -24.16 3.28 -1.57
C ASN A 70 -22.68 3.61 -1.34
N ARG A 71 -22.32 4.84 -1.63
CA ARG A 71 -20.91 5.30 -1.55
C ARG A 71 -20.35 5.20 -0.14
N GLY A 72 -21.18 5.41 0.88
CA GLY A 72 -20.73 5.34 2.26
C GLY A 72 -20.14 3.98 2.61
N ILE A 73 -20.84 2.90 2.25
CA ILE A 73 -20.38 1.53 2.51
C ILE A 73 -19.09 1.24 1.76
N VAL A 74 -19.02 1.66 0.48
CA VAL A 74 -17.84 1.39 -0.36
C VAL A 74 -16.63 2.17 0.15
N TRP A 75 -16.81 3.42 0.59
CA TRP A 75 -15.75 4.21 1.21
C TRP A 75 -15.23 3.57 2.50
N VAL A 76 -16.12 3.09 3.36
CA VAL A 76 -15.74 2.39 4.60
C VAL A 76 -14.94 1.13 4.26
N LEU A 77 -15.42 0.34 3.30
CA LEU A 77 -14.73 -0.87 2.88
C LEU A 77 -13.35 -0.54 2.31
N PHE A 78 -13.24 0.48 1.47
CA PHE A 78 -11.96 0.92 0.90
C PHE A 78 -10.96 1.31 2.01
N PHE A 79 -11.40 2.09 2.99
CA PHE A 79 -10.53 2.52 4.08
C PHE A 79 -10.10 1.35 4.98
N ILE A 80 -10.99 0.41 5.26
CA ILE A 80 -10.64 -0.78 6.04
C ILE A 80 -9.60 -1.62 5.30
N LEU A 81 -9.84 -1.92 4.02
CA LEU A 81 -8.93 -2.74 3.23
C LEU A 81 -7.57 -2.06 3.04
N THR A 82 -7.58 -0.77 2.74
CA THR A 82 -6.35 0.01 2.57
C THR A 82 -5.60 0.16 3.89
N GLY A 83 -6.31 0.37 4.99
CA GLY A 83 -5.73 0.45 6.32
C GLY A 83 -5.02 -0.83 6.72
N MET A 84 -5.62 -1.99 6.43
CA MET A 84 -4.98 -3.28 6.69
C MET A 84 -3.73 -3.47 5.87
N GLN A 85 -3.74 -3.04 4.60
CA GLN A 85 -2.54 -3.08 3.76
C GLN A 85 -1.44 -2.15 4.29
N ALA A 86 -1.83 -0.95 4.74
CA ALA A 86 -0.87 -0.02 5.35
C ALA A 86 -0.24 -0.60 6.60
N MET A 87 -1.02 -1.30 7.43
CA MET A 87 -0.49 -2.00 8.61
C MET A 87 0.49 -3.09 8.21
N GLY A 88 0.18 -3.87 7.17
CA GLY A 88 1.08 -4.89 6.66
C GLY A 88 2.40 -4.31 6.15
N ASN A 89 2.35 -3.22 5.43
CA ASN A 89 3.55 -2.53 4.95
C ASN A 89 4.37 -1.96 6.11
N ALA A 90 3.72 -1.38 7.11
CA ALA A 90 4.40 -0.86 8.30
C ALA A 90 5.07 -1.99 9.10
N PHE A 91 4.40 -3.13 9.24
CA PHE A 91 4.97 -4.31 9.89
C PHE A 91 6.21 -4.80 9.15
N PHE A 92 6.13 -4.91 7.82
CA PHE A 92 7.28 -5.31 7.01
C PHE A 92 8.45 -4.35 7.20
N ALA A 93 8.19 -3.03 7.15
CA ALA A 93 9.20 -2.01 7.35
C ALA A 93 9.83 -2.12 8.74
N TYR A 94 9.02 -2.37 9.77
CA TYR A 94 9.52 -2.53 11.13
C TYR A 94 10.46 -3.73 11.27
N THR A 95 10.09 -4.89 10.68
CA THR A 95 10.89 -6.11 10.79
C THR A 95 12.14 -6.09 9.93
N HIS A 96 12.15 -5.31 8.85
CA HIS A 96 13.27 -5.24 7.90
C HIS A 96 14.04 -3.93 7.96
N LEU A 97 13.85 -3.15 9.01
CA LEU A 97 14.51 -1.86 9.15
C LEU A 97 15.99 -2.03 9.46
N ASN A 98 16.84 -1.66 8.50
CA ASN A 98 18.29 -1.73 8.62
C ASN A 98 18.88 -0.32 8.43
N ASN A 99 20.03 -0.07 9.07
CA ASN A 99 20.77 1.19 8.92
C ASN A 99 19.92 2.44 9.19
N TYR A 100 19.06 2.35 10.21
CA TYR A 100 18.12 3.42 10.54
C TYR A 100 18.76 4.57 11.31
N GLN A 101 20.03 4.49 11.66
CA GLN A 101 20.71 5.54 12.40
C GLN A 101 20.74 6.87 11.65
N SER A 102 20.96 6.85 10.35
CA SER A 102 20.91 8.07 9.54
C SER A 102 19.53 8.71 9.55
N TRP A 103 18.48 7.89 9.55
CA TRP A 103 17.10 8.36 9.66
C TRP A 103 16.79 8.96 11.03
N ILE A 104 17.35 8.36 12.09
CA ILE A 104 17.21 8.87 13.46
C ILE A 104 17.81 10.26 13.56
N GLU A 105 18.99 10.46 13.01
CA GLU A 105 19.65 11.76 12.99
C GLU A 105 18.85 12.77 12.18
N LEU A 106 18.33 12.36 11.03
CA LEU A 106 17.53 13.21 10.15
C LEU A 106 16.25 13.70 10.83
N PHE A 107 15.56 12.82 11.56
CA PHE A 107 14.29 13.15 12.22
C PHE A 107 14.47 13.64 13.66
N GLY A 108 15.69 13.72 14.16
CA GLY A 108 15.95 14.19 15.52
C GLY A 108 15.48 13.23 16.62
N LEU A 109 15.46 11.93 16.35
CA LEU A 109 14.98 10.91 17.29
C LEU A 109 16.08 10.36 18.22
N VAL A 110 17.18 11.08 18.35
CA VAL A 110 18.37 10.62 19.09
C VAL A 110 18.07 10.31 20.56
N GLU A 111 17.14 11.03 21.17
CA GLU A 111 16.78 10.86 22.59
C GLU A 111 15.67 9.82 22.80
N SER A 112 15.10 9.26 21.72
CA SER A 112 14.05 8.28 21.83
C SER A 112 14.62 6.88 22.07
N ASP A 113 13.83 6.03 22.72
CA ASP A 113 14.14 4.62 22.88
C ASP A 113 14.27 3.94 21.51
N LEU A 114 15.15 2.94 21.43
CA LEU A 114 15.41 2.18 20.18
C LEU A 114 14.12 1.61 19.58
N ILE A 115 13.23 1.08 20.43
CA ILE A 115 11.96 0.51 19.97
C ILE A 115 11.05 1.60 19.41
N GLU A 116 10.97 2.75 20.05
CA GLU A 116 10.17 3.88 19.57
C GLU A 116 10.70 4.42 18.24
N GLN A 117 12.02 4.51 18.09
CA GLN A 117 12.66 4.92 16.85
C GLN A 117 12.25 3.99 15.71
N LYS A 118 12.32 2.69 15.93
CA LYS A 118 11.91 1.70 14.93
C LYS A 118 10.42 1.81 14.59
N ARG A 119 9.58 2.03 15.59
CA ARG A 119 8.13 2.18 15.38
C ARG A 119 7.81 3.38 14.52
N ILE A 120 8.40 4.53 14.83
CA ILE A 120 8.17 5.77 14.08
C ILE A 120 8.66 5.61 12.64
N LEU A 121 9.88 5.11 12.45
CA LEU A 121 10.45 4.95 11.11
C LEU A 121 9.70 3.93 10.27
N SER A 122 9.23 2.84 10.88
CA SER A 122 8.44 1.84 10.16
C SER A 122 7.09 2.37 9.73
N LEU A 123 6.44 3.19 10.56
CA LEU A 123 5.18 3.83 10.19
C LEU A 123 5.37 4.80 9.04
N VAL A 124 6.44 5.61 9.07
CA VAL A 124 6.76 6.54 7.98
C VAL A 124 7.07 5.78 6.69
N SER A 125 7.94 4.76 6.77
CA SER A 125 8.32 3.97 5.61
C SER A 125 7.15 3.16 5.04
N GLY A 126 6.33 2.61 5.91
CA GLY A 126 5.19 1.80 5.50
C GLY A 126 4.03 2.61 4.92
N ALA A 127 3.97 3.90 5.25
CA ALA A 127 2.93 4.78 4.71
C ALA A 127 3.21 5.18 3.25
N ILE A 128 4.45 5.08 2.84
CA ILE A 128 4.86 5.38 1.47
C ILE A 128 4.69 4.15 0.59
#